data_2d53e6c893a002025d9141a00a2485bd
#
_entry.id   2d53e6c893a002025d9141a00a2485bd
#
_cell.length_a   1.000
_cell.length_b   1.000
_cell.length_c   1.000
_cell.angle_alpha   90.00
_cell.angle_beta   90.00
_cell.angle_gamma   90.00
#
_symmetry.space_group_name_H-M   'P 1'
#
loop_
_entity.id
_entity.type
_entity.pdbx_description
1 polymer ?
#
loop_
_entity_poly.entity_id
_entity_poly.type
_entity_poly.pdbx_seq_one_letter_code
_entity_poly.pdbx_strand_id
1 'polypeptide(L)'
;CKSRLGEKPRTDEIWFIGSDIRREWLENRADYDAFLEQVHRRINLSKVVYIPHRKEPDDYLAEVSRRYGMEVRRLNAILELELVSAPTLPKAFASFGSSALDTIDILIKPPITVFRPPSAAIRQTLRQMVDEIYVEAINKGFKVIDLEMPTKA
;
A
#
# COMPACT_ATOMS: atom_id res chain seq x y z
N CYS A 1 -21.85 -2.60 14.69
CA CYS A 1 -21.57 -4.05 14.53
C CYS A 1 -20.59 -4.25 13.39
N LYS A 2 -19.49 -4.99 13.65
CA LYS A 2 -18.42 -5.21 12.67
C LYS A 2 -18.91 -5.94 11.41
N SER A 3 -19.88 -6.87 11.55
CA SER A 3 -20.43 -7.60 10.41
C SER A 3 -21.16 -6.69 9.42
N ARG A 4 -21.85 -5.67 9.91
CA ARG A 4 -22.54 -4.70 9.05
C ARG A 4 -21.57 -3.80 8.31
N LEU A 5 -20.42 -3.49 8.91
CA LEU A 5 -19.41 -2.69 8.26
C LEU A 5 -18.87 -3.41 7.01
N GLY A 6 -18.56 -4.69 7.12
CA GLY A 6 -18.08 -5.49 5.99
C GLY A 6 -19.12 -5.72 4.90
N GLU A 7 -20.41 -5.52 5.20
CA GLU A 7 -21.51 -5.71 4.26
C GLU A 7 -21.84 -4.46 3.43
N LYS A 8 -21.18 -3.32 3.68
CA LYS A 8 -21.41 -2.11 2.89
C LYS A 8 -21.14 -2.36 1.41
N PRO A 9 -21.87 -1.68 0.51
CA PRO A 9 -21.60 -1.77 -0.92
C PRO A 9 -20.14 -1.44 -1.25
N ARG A 10 -19.58 -2.13 -2.23
CA ARG A 10 -18.21 -1.93 -2.68
C ARG A 10 -18.18 -1.09 -3.95
N THR A 11 -17.23 -0.17 -4.03
CA THR A 11 -16.93 0.55 -5.26
C THR A 11 -15.93 -0.26 -6.09
N ASP A 12 -15.60 0.24 -7.28
CA ASP A 12 -14.54 -0.33 -8.11
C ASP A 12 -13.14 0.16 -7.70
N GLU A 13 -13.07 0.99 -6.67
CA GLU A 13 -11.79 1.56 -6.23
C GLU A 13 -10.91 0.52 -5.56
N ILE A 14 -9.63 0.61 -5.83
CA ILE A 14 -8.57 -0.07 -5.09
C ILE A 14 -7.83 1.04 -4.34
N TRP A 15 -7.76 0.93 -3.02
CA TRP A 15 -7.01 1.88 -2.21
C TRP A 15 -5.62 1.35 -1.94
N PHE A 16 -4.61 2.12 -2.35
CA PHE A 16 -3.22 1.84 -2.02
C PHE A 16 -2.86 2.64 -0.77
N ILE A 17 -2.61 1.92 0.32
CA ILE A 17 -2.30 2.55 1.61
C ILE A 17 -0.80 2.87 1.63
N GLY A 18 -0.49 4.15 1.63
CA GLY A 18 0.87 4.63 1.62
C GLY A 18 1.64 4.30 2.88
N SER A 19 2.91 4.01 2.69
CA SER A 19 3.91 3.92 3.75
C SER A 19 5.21 4.47 3.18
N ASP A 20 5.97 5.20 3.97
CA ASP A 20 7.15 5.90 3.47
C ASP A 20 8.38 4.98 3.39
N ILE A 21 8.22 3.84 2.71
CA ILE A 21 9.31 2.86 2.60
C ILE A 21 10.51 3.42 1.84
N ARG A 22 10.28 4.35 0.92
CA ARG A 22 11.35 4.99 0.14
C ARG A 22 12.42 5.58 1.05
N ARG A 23 12.01 6.28 2.09
CA ARG A 23 12.92 6.94 3.03
C ARG A 23 13.23 6.08 4.25
N GLU A 24 12.29 5.24 4.67
CA GLU A 24 12.45 4.49 5.92
C GLU A 24 13.09 3.11 5.73
N TRP A 25 12.85 2.43 4.60
CA TRP A 25 13.32 1.06 4.41
C TRP A 25 14.45 0.91 3.40
N LEU A 26 14.39 1.67 2.29
CA LEU A 26 15.27 1.40 1.16
C LEU A 26 16.69 1.93 1.40
N GLU A 27 17.67 1.08 1.09
CA GLU A 27 19.08 1.48 1.06
C GLU A 27 19.31 2.56 0.02
N ASN A 28 18.73 2.41 -1.16
CA ASN A 28 18.81 3.35 -2.25
C ASN A 28 17.41 3.84 -2.61
N ARG A 29 17.12 5.11 -2.35
CA ARG A 29 15.81 5.72 -2.63
C ARG A 29 15.44 5.66 -4.11
N ALA A 30 16.42 5.68 -5.00
CA ALA A 30 16.17 5.63 -6.44
C ALA A 30 15.51 4.32 -6.87
N ASP A 31 15.69 3.24 -6.13
CA ASP A 31 15.05 1.96 -6.42
C ASP A 31 13.52 2.02 -6.32
N TYR A 32 13.01 2.97 -5.55
CA TYR A 32 11.57 3.09 -5.33
C TYR A 32 10.80 3.32 -6.64
N ASP A 33 11.34 4.13 -7.53
CA ASP A 33 10.69 4.39 -8.82
C ASP A 33 10.55 3.11 -9.64
N ALA A 34 11.54 2.24 -9.61
CA ALA A 34 11.49 0.95 -10.29
C ALA A 34 10.45 0.01 -9.65
N PHE A 35 10.31 0.06 -8.33
CA PHE A 35 9.29 -0.72 -7.64
C PHE A 35 7.88 -0.22 -7.97
N LEU A 36 7.68 1.10 -8.02
CA LEU A 36 6.39 1.65 -8.44
C LEU A 36 6.05 1.24 -9.88
N GLU A 37 7.02 1.21 -10.76
CA GLU A 37 6.81 0.74 -12.13
C GLU A 37 6.34 -0.71 -12.17
N GLN A 38 6.92 -1.57 -11.34
CA GLN A 38 6.49 -2.95 -11.23
C GLN A 38 5.07 -3.06 -10.66
N VAL A 39 4.75 -2.25 -9.66
CA VAL A 39 3.38 -2.19 -9.11
C VAL A 39 2.41 -1.75 -10.19
N HIS A 40 2.77 -0.73 -10.97
CA HIS A 40 1.93 -0.21 -12.06
C HIS A 40 1.61 -1.29 -13.10
N ARG A 41 2.58 -2.13 -13.44
CA ARG A 41 2.35 -3.25 -14.37
C ARG A 41 1.38 -4.28 -13.82
N ARG A 42 1.28 -4.39 -12.49
CA ARG A 42 0.43 -5.40 -11.85
C ARG A 42 -1.00 -4.92 -11.63
N ILE A 43 -1.18 -3.68 -11.16
CA ILE A 43 -2.49 -3.19 -10.74
C ILE A 43 -2.92 -1.90 -11.44
N ASN A 44 -2.16 -1.40 -12.38
CA ASN A 44 -2.43 -0.15 -13.10
C ASN A 44 -2.74 1.03 -12.15
N LEU A 45 -1.71 1.76 -11.77
CA LEU A 45 -1.82 2.85 -10.80
C LEU A 45 -2.80 3.95 -11.22
N SER A 46 -3.11 4.07 -12.53
CA SER A 46 -4.10 5.06 -12.98
C SER A 46 -5.52 4.75 -12.47
N LYS A 47 -5.77 3.52 -12.03
CA LYS A 47 -7.07 3.07 -11.50
C LYS A 47 -7.07 2.93 -9.98
N VAL A 48 -6.03 3.38 -9.33
CA VAL A 48 -5.82 3.25 -7.90
C VAL A 48 -6.02 4.60 -7.23
N VAL A 49 -6.63 4.58 -6.04
CA VAL A 49 -6.65 5.74 -5.14
C VAL A 49 -5.54 5.56 -4.13
N TYR A 50 -4.57 6.44 -4.14
CA TYR A 50 -3.44 6.40 -3.21
C TYR A 50 -3.81 7.21 -1.95
N ILE A 51 -3.74 6.53 -0.81
CA ILE A 51 -3.99 7.15 0.49
C ILE A 51 -2.62 7.37 1.15
N PRO A 52 -2.06 8.58 1.10
CA PRO A 52 -0.70 8.79 1.55
C PRO A 52 -0.57 8.68 3.07
N HIS A 53 0.60 8.22 3.50
CA HIS A 53 1.02 8.36 4.88
C HIS A 53 1.33 9.84 5.15
N ARG A 54 1.01 10.30 6.35
CA ARG A 54 1.21 11.72 6.74
C ARG A 54 2.65 12.22 6.55
N LYS A 55 3.63 11.32 6.59
CA LYS A 55 5.05 11.66 6.44
C LYS A 55 5.51 11.74 4.99
N GLU A 56 4.71 11.30 4.03
CA GLU A 56 5.12 11.30 2.63
C GLU A 56 5.12 12.73 2.09
N PRO A 57 6.21 13.16 1.42
CA PRO A 57 6.31 14.52 0.89
C PRO A 57 5.31 14.80 -0.24
N ASP A 58 4.63 15.95 -0.19
CA ASP A 58 3.61 16.32 -1.16
C ASP A 58 4.18 16.48 -2.57
N ASP A 59 5.37 17.03 -2.72
CA ASP A 59 6.02 17.25 -4.01
C ASP A 59 6.31 15.94 -4.73
N TYR A 60 6.80 14.95 -3.99
CA TYR A 60 7.05 13.61 -4.54
C TYR A 60 5.75 12.92 -4.94
N LEU A 61 4.73 13.02 -4.11
CA LEU A 61 3.42 12.44 -4.41
C LEU A 61 2.79 13.08 -5.65
N ALA A 62 2.93 14.39 -5.81
CA ALA A 62 2.44 15.09 -7.00
C ALA A 62 3.14 14.62 -8.27
N GLU A 63 4.45 14.37 -8.20
CA GLU A 63 5.21 13.83 -9.32
C GLU A 63 4.76 12.42 -9.70
N VAL A 64 4.60 11.55 -8.72
CA VAL A 64 4.15 10.16 -8.94
C VAL A 64 2.72 10.16 -9.50
N SER A 65 1.85 10.98 -8.94
CA SER A 65 0.48 11.14 -9.41
C SER A 65 0.44 11.53 -10.89
N ARG A 66 1.24 12.52 -11.28
CA ARG A 66 1.32 12.98 -12.67
C ARG A 66 1.86 11.89 -13.60
N ARG A 67 2.91 11.17 -13.15
CA ARG A 67 3.57 10.13 -13.96
C ARG A 67 2.63 8.99 -14.32
N TYR A 68 1.81 8.56 -13.38
CA TYR A 68 0.94 7.39 -13.55
C TYR A 68 -0.53 7.73 -13.74
N GLY A 69 -0.90 9.00 -13.66
CA GLY A 69 -2.32 9.38 -13.67
C GLY A 69 -3.08 8.88 -12.44
N MET A 70 -2.38 8.75 -11.32
CA MET A 70 -2.91 8.17 -10.09
C MET A 70 -3.59 9.24 -9.25
N GLU A 71 -4.78 8.94 -8.73
CA GLU A 71 -5.45 9.83 -7.78
C GLU A 71 -4.76 9.72 -6.42
N VAL A 72 -4.39 10.86 -5.84
CA VAL A 72 -3.93 10.96 -4.46
C VAL A 72 -5.04 11.58 -3.63
N ARG A 73 -5.50 10.87 -2.62
CA ARG A 73 -6.62 11.34 -1.79
C ARG A 73 -6.20 11.38 -0.33
N ARG A 74 -6.15 12.59 0.22
CA ARG A 74 -5.91 12.74 1.66
C ARG A 74 -7.23 12.64 2.38
N LEU A 75 -7.28 11.79 3.41
CA LEU A 75 -8.48 11.60 4.19
C LEU A 75 -8.62 12.73 5.22
N ASN A 76 -9.87 13.08 5.56
CA ASN A 76 -10.16 14.11 6.54
C ASN A 76 -10.05 13.59 7.98
N ALA A 77 -10.06 12.28 8.16
CA ALA A 77 -9.95 11.62 9.45
C ALA A 77 -9.00 10.43 9.34
N ILE A 78 -8.73 9.77 10.47
CA ILE A 78 -7.97 8.54 10.44
C ILE A 78 -8.71 7.48 9.60
N LEU A 79 -7.97 6.56 9.00
CA LEU A 79 -8.50 5.59 8.06
C LEU A 79 -9.67 4.80 8.64
N GLU A 80 -9.56 4.33 9.87
CA GLU A 80 -10.60 3.55 10.53
C GLU A 80 -11.92 4.32 10.59
N LEU A 81 -11.87 5.58 10.94
CA LEU A 81 -13.06 6.43 11.04
C LEU A 81 -13.66 6.68 9.66
N GLU A 82 -12.83 6.90 8.65
CA GLU A 82 -13.30 7.06 7.26
C GLU A 82 -14.05 5.81 6.79
N LEU A 83 -13.51 4.63 7.07
CA LEU A 83 -14.15 3.37 6.67
C LEU A 83 -15.47 3.14 7.39
N VAL A 84 -15.54 3.49 8.68
CA VAL A 84 -16.77 3.37 9.46
C VAL A 84 -17.84 4.33 8.98
N SER A 85 -17.46 5.55 8.64
CA SER A 85 -18.37 6.63 8.28
C SER A 85 -18.83 6.61 6.82
N ALA A 86 -18.02 6.06 5.93
CA ALA A 86 -18.33 6.07 4.50
C ALA A 86 -19.54 5.19 4.18
N PRO A 87 -20.40 5.60 3.24
CA PRO A 87 -21.54 4.77 2.82
C PRO A 87 -21.12 3.57 1.99
N THR A 88 -19.95 3.63 1.33
CA THR A 88 -19.40 2.57 0.50
C THR A 88 -17.95 2.31 0.88
N LEU A 89 -17.42 1.14 0.51
CA LEU A 89 -16.04 0.74 0.74
C LEU A 89 -15.34 0.44 -0.58
N PRO A 90 -14.02 0.62 -0.66
CA PRO A 90 -13.27 0.14 -1.82
C PRO A 90 -13.37 -1.38 -1.93
N LYS A 91 -13.24 -1.90 -3.15
CA LYS A 91 -13.32 -3.35 -3.38
C LYS A 91 -12.09 -4.10 -2.91
N ALA A 92 -10.94 -3.44 -2.83
CA ALA A 92 -9.68 -4.07 -2.47
C ALA A 92 -8.69 -3.04 -1.94
N PHE A 93 -7.67 -3.52 -1.25
CA PHE A 93 -6.58 -2.70 -0.70
C PHE A 93 -5.25 -3.26 -1.15
N ALA A 94 -4.28 -2.38 -1.27
CA ALA A 94 -2.90 -2.73 -1.58
C ALA A 94 -1.95 -1.86 -0.76
N SER A 95 -0.72 -2.30 -0.59
CA SER A 95 0.32 -1.54 0.12
C SER A 95 1.68 -2.20 -0.08
N PHE A 96 2.74 -1.49 0.27
CA PHE A 96 4.05 -2.12 0.47
C PHE A 96 4.16 -2.77 1.86
N GLY A 97 3.33 -2.36 2.80
CA GLY A 97 3.33 -2.91 4.15
C GLY A 97 3.02 -1.85 5.19
N SER A 98 1.76 -1.56 5.38
CA SER A 98 1.28 -0.60 6.37
C SER A 98 0.62 -1.34 7.53
N SER A 99 0.86 -0.89 8.75
CA SER A 99 0.16 -1.42 9.93
C SER A 99 -1.36 -1.20 9.86
N ALA A 100 -1.81 -0.23 9.08
CA ALA A 100 -3.24 0.01 8.86
C ALA A 100 -3.95 -1.19 8.21
N LEU A 101 -3.22 -2.03 7.48
CA LEU A 101 -3.79 -3.22 6.85
C LEU A 101 -4.37 -4.20 7.88
N ASP A 102 -3.77 -4.30 9.04
CA ASP A 102 -4.25 -5.18 10.10
C ASP A 102 -5.63 -4.73 10.58
N THR A 103 -5.80 -3.43 10.77
CA THR A 103 -7.07 -2.85 11.16
C THR A 103 -8.12 -3.01 10.06
N ILE A 104 -7.75 -2.79 8.82
CA ILE A 104 -8.63 -2.98 7.66
C ILE A 104 -9.11 -4.43 7.59
N ASP A 105 -8.20 -5.38 7.77
CA ASP A 105 -8.53 -6.80 7.73
C ASP A 105 -9.51 -7.18 8.85
N ILE A 106 -9.28 -6.67 10.05
CA ILE A 106 -10.17 -6.95 11.20
C ILE A 106 -11.55 -6.33 10.97
N LEU A 107 -11.62 -5.12 10.46
CA LEU A 107 -12.88 -4.39 10.33
C LEU A 107 -13.75 -4.87 9.17
N ILE A 108 -13.17 -5.12 8.02
CA ILE A 108 -13.95 -5.33 6.78
C ILE A 108 -13.53 -6.55 5.96
N LYS A 109 -12.41 -7.18 6.28
CA LYS A 109 -11.88 -8.38 5.59
C LYS A 109 -11.92 -8.31 4.06
N PRO A 110 -11.38 -7.26 3.44
CA PRO A 110 -11.36 -7.16 1.99
C PRO A 110 -10.20 -7.98 1.40
N PRO A 111 -10.16 -8.18 0.07
CA PRO A 111 -8.93 -8.63 -0.57
C PRO A 111 -7.80 -7.63 -0.31
N ILE A 112 -6.65 -8.11 0.15
CA ILE A 112 -5.47 -7.30 0.45
C ILE A 112 -4.27 -7.87 -0.28
N THR A 113 -3.58 -7.02 -1.04
CA THR A 113 -2.35 -7.37 -1.73
C THR A 113 -1.21 -6.52 -1.18
N VAL A 114 -0.11 -7.14 -0.81
CA VAL A 114 1.11 -6.42 -0.39
C VAL A 114 2.23 -6.71 -1.39
N PHE A 115 2.94 -5.66 -1.76
CA PHE A 115 4.08 -5.74 -2.66
C PHE A 115 5.36 -5.73 -1.84
N ARG A 116 6.16 -6.77 -2.00
CA ARG A 116 7.36 -6.99 -1.20
C ARG A 116 8.60 -6.60 -1.98
N PRO A 117 9.30 -5.54 -1.58
CA PRO A 117 10.62 -5.25 -2.13
C PRO A 117 11.58 -6.38 -1.80
N PRO A 118 12.55 -6.69 -2.69
CA PRO A 118 13.53 -7.72 -2.37
C PRO A 118 14.36 -7.32 -1.15
N SER A 119 14.75 -8.31 -0.35
CA SER A 119 15.53 -8.08 0.86
C SER A 119 16.82 -7.30 0.58
N ALA A 120 17.44 -7.54 -0.57
CA ALA A 120 18.66 -6.84 -0.98
C ALA A 120 18.45 -5.32 -1.12
N ALA A 121 17.23 -4.85 -1.36
CA ALA A 121 16.93 -3.41 -1.47
C ALA A 121 16.74 -2.75 -0.11
N ILE A 122 16.53 -3.54 0.94
CA ILE A 122 16.23 -3.04 2.28
C ILE A 122 17.54 -2.80 3.05
N ARG A 123 17.58 -1.74 3.84
CA ARG A 123 18.71 -1.50 4.75
C ARG A 123 18.98 -2.73 5.59
N GLN A 124 20.23 -3.13 5.67
CA GLN A 124 20.63 -4.38 6.32
C GLN A 124 20.09 -4.49 7.75
N THR A 125 20.11 -3.40 8.51
CA THR A 125 19.63 -3.38 9.90
C THR A 125 18.12 -3.59 10.04
N LEU A 126 17.36 -3.42 8.95
CA LEU A 126 15.90 -3.54 8.94
C LEU A 126 15.41 -4.83 8.28
N ARG A 127 16.29 -5.62 7.66
CA ARG A 127 15.87 -6.78 6.85
C ARG A 127 15.07 -7.79 7.64
N GLN A 128 15.49 -8.11 8.87
CA GLN A 128 14.77 -9.07 9.69
C GLN A 128 13.38 -8.56 10.04
N MET A 129 13.27 -7.31 10.45
CA MET A 129 11.98 -6.70 10.78
C MET A 129 11.04 -6.71 9.57
N VAL A 130 11.55 -6.33 8.40
CA VAL A 130 10.76 -6.27 7.17
C VAL A 130 10.33 -7.67 6.73
N ASP A 131 11.21 -8.66 6.82
CA ASP A 131 10.87 -10.05 6.51
C ASP A 131 9.73 -10.55 7.41
N GLU A 132 9.76 -10.21 8.70
CA GLU A 132 8.70 -10.58 9.64
C GLU A 132 7.35 -9.98 9.27
N ILE A 133 7.32 -8.75 8.76
CA ILE A 133 6.10 -8.11 8.28
C ILE A 133 5.43 -8.96 7.19
N TYR A 134 6.22 -9.49 6.26
CA TYR A 134 5.66 -10.28 5.16
C TYR A 134 5.31 -11.70 5.58
N VAL A 135 6.03 -12.29 6.52
CA VAL A 135 5.62 -13.58 7.13
C VAL A 135 4.25 -13.42 7.78
N GLU A 136 4.04 -12.34 8.53
CA GLU A 136 2.75 -12.04 9.14
C GLU A 136 1.65 -11.83 8.09
N ALA A 137 1.97 -11.13 7.00
CA ALA A 137 1.01 -10.91 5.91
C ALA A 137 0.56 -12.24 5.30
N ILE A 138 1.49 -13.14 5.04
CA ILE A 138 1.20 -14.49 4.52
C ILE A 138 0.32 -15.25 5.51
N ASN A 139 0.65 -15.20 6.80
CA ASN A 139 -0.11 -15.89 7.84
C ASN A 139 -1.55 -15.38 7.96
N LYS A 140 -1.77 -14.11 7.67
CA LYS A 140 -3.11 -13.50 7.65
C LYS A 140 -3.89 -13.78 6.37
N GLY A 141 -3.27 -14.43 5.40
CA GLY A 141 -3.91 -14.74 4.13
C GLY A 141 -3.85 -13.61 3.10
N PHE A 142 -3.03 -12.59 3.32
CA PHE A 142 -2.83 -11.54 2.32
C PHE A 142 -2.08 -12.10 1.12
N LYS A 143 -2.39 -11.57 -0.07
CA LYS A 143 -1.63 -11.91 -1.26
C LYS A 143 -0.32 -11.12 -1.23
N VAL A 144 0.81 -11.81 -1.27
CA VAL A 144 2.14 -11.19 -1.33
C VAL A 144 2.70 -11.32 -2.73
N ILE A 145 3.05 -10.20 -3.34
CA ILE A 145 3.68 -10.15 -4.66
C ILE A 145 5.12 -9.68 -4.48
N ASP A 146 6.06 -10.54 -4.84
CA ASP A 146 7.48 -10.22 -4.75
C ASP A 146 7.90 -9.32 -5.92
N LEU A 147 8.54 -8.21 -5.60
CA LEU A 147 9.15 -7.32 -6.57
C LEU A 147 10.60 -7.72 -6.80
N GLU A 148 11.14 -7.31 -7.93
CA GLU A 148 12.51 -7.63 -8.33
C GLU A 148 13.41 -6.41 -8.19
N MET A 149 14.72 -6.67 -7.97
CA MET A 149 15.70 -5.60 -8.00
C MET A 149 15.70 -4.94 -9.38
N PRO A 150 15.88 -3.60 -9.42
CA PRO A 150 16.01 -2.92 -10.71
C PRO A 150 17.15 -3.51 -11.53
N THR A 151 16.90 -3.70 -12.83
CA THR A 151 17.96 -4.10 -13.75
C THR A 151 18.92 -2.92 -13.94
N LYS A 152 20.21 -3.19 -13.78
CA LYS A 152 21.23 -2.20 -14.10
C LYS A 152 21.35 -2.09 -15.61
N ALA A 153 21.10 -0.89 -16.10
CA ALA A 153 21.28 -0.60 -17.51
C ALA A 153 22.76 -0.57 -17.86
#